data_86067a6600c9d78525545927abb0a668
#
_entry.id   86067a6600c9d78525545927abb0a668
#
_cell.length_a   1.000
_cell.length_b   1.000
_cell.length_c   1.000
_cell.angle_alpha   90.00
_cell.angle_beta   90.00
_cell.angle_gamma   90.00
#
_symmetry.space_group_name_H-M   'P 1'
#
loop_
_entity.id
_entity.type
_entity.pdbx_description
1 polymer ?
#
loop_
_entity_poly.entity_id
_entity_poly.type
_entity_poly.pdbx_seq_one_letter_code
_entity_poly.pdbx_strand_id
1 'polypeptide(L)'
;MNLARLIAREVVHRRMNFALGVFAAAAAVACLIAELTVLRRHDLRTEEIVAAKETETKARMAAMENDYRKLTLKMGFNVLILPKDQNLGDLYAEDYAAKSMPEEYATRLAKSRVATVNHILPSLQQKVKWPERERTILLMGVRGEVYMQSAKQKALLEAVAPGTMRVGHELARNLGLKAGDTTTLMGKSFTVSQVNPERGNKDDITVWIDLAEAQAMLGKPGQINAILALDCTCDTVDRLGLIRAEIARILPDTQVIEFSSQALARAEARQRAGAEAMASIDTERAARARLREEKEAFAAVLVPAAVLGAAIWIGVLAYMNVRDRAMEIGILRALGLRSWQVLALFVSRAAAMGLVGGACGFACGVLFTRPAMPSFQLPWLAAALAGAPILAVAAAWLPAILATRQDPAEILSRE
;
A
#
# COMPACT_ATOMS: atom_id res chain seq x y z
N MET A 1 -10.12 -66.92 20.35
CA MET A 1 -9.92 -65.86 21.36
C MET A 1 -9.99 -64.51 20.63
N ASN A 2 -10.88 -63.62 21.01
CA ASN A 2 -11.11 -62.38 20.21
C ASN A 2 -10.08 -61.33 20.66
N LEU A 3 -9.09 -61.03 19.80
CA LEU A 3 -7.96 -60.14 20.08
C LEU A 3 -8.46 -58.74 20.57
N ALA A 4 -9.54 -58.22 20.03
CA ALA A 4 -10.12 -56.96 20.44
C ALA A 4 -10.64 -56.93 21.93
N ARG A 5 -11.18 -58.04 22.38
CA ARG A 5 -11.59 -58.18 23.82
C ARG A 5 -10.41 -58.25 24.75
N LEU A 6 -9.31 -58.83 24.31
CA LEU A 6 -8.04 -58.89 25.08
C LEU A 6 -7.46 -57.47 25.21
N ILE A 7 -7.40 -56.70 24.11
CA ILE A 7 -6.90 -55.31 24.10
C ILE A 7 -7.73 -54.44 25.04
N ALA A 8 -9.08 -54.53 24.94
CA ALA A 8 -10.00 -53.75 25.80
C ALA A 8 -9.84 -54.06 27.30
N ARG A 9 -9.73 -55.34 27.68
CA ARG A 9 -9.46 -55.74 29.07
C ARG A 9 -8.12 -55.27 29.56
N GLU A 10 -7.10 -55.28 28.73
CA GLU A 10 -5.76 -54.82 29.03
C GLU A 10 -5.70 -53.30 29.30
N VAL A 11 -6.37 -52.51 28.49
CA VAL A 11 -6.49 -51.05 28.70
C VAL A 11 -7.12 -50.75 30.05
N VAL A 12 -8.18 -51.47 30.42
CA VAL A 12 -8.91 -51.28 31.69
C VAL A 12 -8.04 -51.70 32.88
N HIS A 13 -7.30 -52.83 32.76
CA HIS A 13 -6.53 -53.34 33.87
C HIS A 13 -5.27 -52.50 34.18
N ARG A 14 -4.61 -51.91 33.15
CA ARG A 14 -3.43 -51.03 33.30
C ARG A 14 -3.69 -49.60 32.86
N ARG A 15 -4.80 -49.05 33.36
CA ARG A 15 -5.28 -47.72 33.01
C ARG A 15 -4.25 -46.58 33.22
N MET A 16 -3.39 -46.69 34.25
CA MET A 16 -2.38 -45.65 34.54
C MET A 16 -1.33 -45.54 33.43
N ASN A 17 -0.73 -46.65 33.00
CA ASN A 17 0.26 -46.68 31.93
C ASN A 17 -0.34 -46.24 30.58
N PHE A 18 -1.60 -46.63 30.33
CA PHE A 18 -2.30 -46.20 29.14
C PHE A 18 -2.55 -44.68 29.19
N ALA A 19 -3.07 -44.16 30.30
CA ALA A 19 -3.34 -42.73 30.49
C ALA A 19 -2.05 -41.88 30.37
N LEU A 20 -0.94 -42.33 30.96
CA LEU A 20 0.35 -41.62 30.83
C LEU A 20 0.86 -41.59 29.38
N GLY A 21 0.68 -42.67 28.62
CA GLY A 21 1.03 -42.69 27.20
C GLY A 21 0.13 -41.80 26.34
N VAL A 22 -1.19 -41.82 26.62
CA VAL A 22 -2.16 -40.90 26.00
C VAL A 22 -1.78 -39.44 26.30
N PHE A 23 -1.43 -39.14 27.55
CA PHE A 23 -1.04 -37.79 27.94
C PHE A 23 0.25 -37.32 27.20
N ALA A 24 1.25 -38.19 27.08
CA ALA A 24 2.46 -37.84 26.34
C ALA A 24 2.20 -37.57 24.85
N ALA A 25 1.40 -38.43 24.21
CA ALA A 25 0.98 -38.22 22.81
C ALA A 25 0.11 -36.96 22.66
N ALA A 26 -0.80 -36.71 23.59
CA ALA A 26 -1.65 -35.53 23.59
C ALA A 26 -0.83 -34.23 23.78
N ALA A 27 0.17 -34.23 24.68
CA ALA A 27 1.02 -33.07 24.89
C ALA A 27 1.85 -32.72 23.64
N ALA A 28 2.41 -33.71 22.95
CA ALA A 28 3.15 -33.48 21.70
C ALA A 28 2.27 -32.92 20.59
N VAL A 29 1.06 -33.50 20.41
CA VAL A 29 0.11 -33.01 19.40
C VAL A 29 -0.43 -31.63 19.75
N ALA A 30 -0.76 -31.37 21.03
CA ALA A 30 -1.22 -30.07 21.48
C ALA A 30 -0.14 -28.99 21.26
N CYS A 31 1.13 -29.27 21.54
CA CYS A 31 2.25 -28.38 21.27
C CYS A 31 2.35 -28.06 19.78
N LEU A 32 2.32 -29.06 18.90
CA LEU A 32 2.35 -28.87 17.45
C LEU A 32 1.18 -27.99 16.95
N ILE A 33 -0.05 -28.30 17.38
CA ILE A 33 -1.23 -27.54 16.97
C ILE A 33 -1.18 -26.09 17.49
N ALA A 34 -0.70 -25.89 18.71
CA ALA A 34 -0.55 -24.58 19.30
C ALA A 34 0.43 -23.70 18.48
N GLU A 35 1.61 -24.23 18.15
CA GLU A 35 2.61 -23.51 17.37
C GLU A 35 2.13 -23.19 15.96
N LEU A 36 1.55 -24.15 15.26
CA LEU A 36 0.99 -23.91 13.92
C LEU A 36 -0.12 -22.86 13.94
N THR A 37 -0.96 -22.84 14.98
CA THR A 37 -2.03 -21.85 15.12
C THR A 37 -1.48 -20.47 15.44
N VAL A 38 -0.44 -20.37 16.27
CA VAL A 38 0.23 -19.10 16.59
C VAL A 38 0.88 -18.50 15.34
N LEU A 39 1.57 -19.30 14.53
CA LEU A 39 2.17 -18.87 13.28
C LEU A 39 1.09 -18.39 12.29
N ARG A 40 0.03 -19.16 12.11
CA ARG A 40 -1.08 -18.79 11.20
C ARG A 40 -1.79 -17.51 11.64
N ARG A 41 -2.03 -17.36 12.94
CA ARG A 41 -2.63 -16.12 13.49
C ARG A 41 -1.72 -14.91 13.27
N HIS A 42 -0.43 -15.09 13.40
CA HIS A 42 0.55 -14.04 13.10
C HIS A 42 0.47 -13.61 11.64
N ASP A 43 0.40 -14.57 10.70
CA ASP A 43 0.30 -14.29 9.26
C ASP A 43 -0.97 -13.51 8.92
N LEU A 44 -2.13 -13.98 9.38
CA LEU A 44 -3.42 -13.30 9.16
C LEU A 44 -3.42 -11.88 9.72
N ARG A 45 -2.92 -11.70 10.94
CA ARG A 45 -2.83 -10.38 11.56
C ARG A 45 -1.85 -9.45 10.83
N THR A 46 -0.79 -10.01 10.25
CA THR A 46 0.16 -9.25 9.44
C THR A 46 -0.49 -8.78 8.15
N GLU A 47 -1.22 -9.65 7.45
CA GLU A 47 -1.98 -9.30 6.25
C GLU A 47 -3.00 -8.19 6.55
N GLU A 48 -3.77 -8.29 7.62
CA GLU A 48 -4.75 -7.27 8.03
C GLU A 48 -4.08 -5.91 8.31
N ILE A 49 -2.99 -5.88 9.07
CA ILE A 49 -2.30 -4.64 9.43
C ILE A 49 -1.65 -3.98 8.21
N VAL A 50 -1.00 -4.76 7.35
CA VAL A 50 -0.37 -4.24 6.13
C VAL A 50 -1.44 -3.71 5.19
N ALA A 51 -2.52 -4.45 4.95
CA ALA A 51 -3.62 -4.02 4.10
C ALA A 51 -4.31 -2.74 4.61
N ALA A 52 -4.54 -2.64 5.93
CA ALA A 52 -5.10 -1.44 6.55
C ALA A 52 -4.17 -0.23 6.35
N LYS A 53 -2.87 -0.40 6.57
CA LYS A 53 -1.87 0.65 6.42
C LYS A 53 -1.70 1.10 4.96
N GLU A 54 -1.75 0.15 4.00
CA GLU A 54 -1.76 0.47 2.57
C GLU A 54 -2.99 1.27 2.17
N THR A 55 -4.16 0.87 2.66
CA THR A 55 -5.43 1.56 2.37
C THR A 55 -5.43 2.98 2.94
N GLU A 56 -4.97 3.14 4.19
CA GLU A 56 -4.83 4.44 4.84
C GLU A 56 -3.83 5.34 4.09
N THR A 57 -2.69 4.80 3.70
CA THR A 57 -1.66 5.54 2.95
C THR A 57 -2.19 5.99 1.59
N LYS A 58 -2.87 5.11 0.83
CA LYS A 58 -3.51 5.46 -0.44
C LYS A 58 -4.57 6.54 -0.27
N ALA A 59 -5.40 6.45 0.76
CA ALA A 59 -6.43 7.45 1.06
C ALA A 59 -5.82 8.82 1.40
N ARG A 60 -4.75 8.86 2.22
CA ARG A 60 -4.02 10.09 2.54
C ARG A 60 -3.37 10.71 1.30
N MET A 61 -2.73 9.90 0.46
CA MET A 61 -2.13 10.39 -0.78
C MET A 61 -3.18 10.98 -1.73
N ALA A 62 -4.32 10.30 -1.90
CA ALA A 62 -5.42 10.80 -2.72
C ALA A 62 -6.02 12.11 -2.17
N ALA A 63 -6.15 12.23 -0.85
CA ALA A 63 -6.61 13.48 -0.21
C ALA A 63 -5.60 14.62 -0.45
N MET A 64 -4.30 14.36 -0.27
CA MET A 64 -3.24 15.34 -0.55
C MET A 64 -3.24 15.77 -2.02
N GLU A 65 -3.45 14.84 -2.95
CA GLU A 65 -3.54 15.14 -4.37
C GLU A 65 -4.73 16.04 -4.71
N ASN A 66 -5.90 15.75 -4.13
CA ASN A 66 -7.09 16.59 -4.29
C ASN A 66 -6.90 18.01 -3.72
N ASP A 67 -6.28 18.12 -2.56
CA ASP A 67 -6.03 19.43 -1.94
C ASP A 67 -4.98 20.21 -2.73
N TYR A 68 -3.95 19.56 -3.25
CA TYR A 68 -2.99 20.18 -4.14
C TYR A 68 -3.65 20.66 -5.44
N ARG A 69 -4.49 19.84 -6.06
CA ARG A 69 -5.25 20.22 -7.25
C ARG A 69 -6.10 21.48 -7.01
N LYS A 70 -6.81 21.54 -5.87
CA LYS A 70 -7.58 22.72 -5.48
C LYS A 70 -6.70 23.96 -5.30
N LEU A 71 -5.52 23.80 -4.68
CA LEU A 71 -4.56 24.88 -4.48
C LEU A 71 -3.99 25.36 -5.82
N THR A 72 -3.61 24.43 -6.71
CA THR A 72 -3.07 24.77 -8.04
C THR A 72 -4.11 25.53 -8.87
N LEU A 73 -5.37 25.11 -8.84
CA LEU A 73 -6.46 25.82 -9.50
C LEU A 73 -6.69 27.23 -8.92
N LYS A 74 -6.47 27.42 -7.61
CA LYS A 74 -6.56 28.75 -6.98
C LYS A 74 -5.37 29.65 -7.29
N MET A 75 -4.17 29.09 -7.48
CA MET A 75 -2.97 29.85 -7.83
C MET A 75 -2.96 30.33 -9.28
N GLY A 76 -3.73 29.69 -10.17
CA GLY A 76 -3.79 30.03 -11.58
C GLY A 76 -2.68 29.37 -12.41
N PHE A 77 -2.33 30.00 -13.52
CA PHE A 77 -1.34 29.48 -14.47
C PHE A 77 0.06 29.37 -13.84
N ASN A 78 0.73 28.25 -14.06
CA ASN A 78 2.06 27.96 -13.50
C ASN A 78 3.15 27.80 -14.57
N VAL A 79 2.78 27.70 -15.82
CA VAL A 79 3.72 27.59 -16.95
C VAL A 79 3.57 28.81 -17.84
N LEU A 80 4.70 29.39 -18.24
CA LEU A 80 4.77 30.52 -19.15
C LEU A 80 5.56 30.13 -20.41
N ILE A 81 4.91 30.22 -21.56
CA ILE A 81 5.52 29.98 -22.86
C ILE A 81 5.76 31.34 -23.50
N LEU A 82 7.02 31.60 -23.86
CA LEU A 82 7.53 32.87 -24.35
C LEU A 82 8.18 32.71 -25.69
N PRO A 83 8.36 33.79 -26.49
CA PRO A 83 9.26 33.77 -27.61
C PRO A 83 10.67 33.32 -27.22
N LYS A 84 11.36 32.55 -28.10
CA LYS A 84 12.67 31.95 -27.81
C LYS A 84 13.74 32.98 -27.57
N ASP A 85 13.65 34.11 -28.24
CA ASP A 85 14.59 35.25 -28.17
C ASP A 85 14.30 36.21 -27.00
N GLN A 86 13.35 35.90 -26.15
CA GLN A 86 13.06 36.68 -24.94
C GLN A 86 14.15 36.49 -23.90
N ASN A 87 14.82 37.57 -23.51
CA ASN A 87 15.77 37.57 -22.41
C ASN A 87 14.99 37.42 -21.07
N LEU A 88 15.40 36.46 -20.23
CA LEU A 88 14.74 36.23 -18.94
C LEU A 88 15.09 37.30 -17.91
N GLY A 89 16.29 37.93 -17.98
CA GLY A 89 16.65 39.06 -17.12
C GLY A 89 15.72 40.26 -17.34
N ASP A 90 15.43 40.60 -18.61
CA ASP A 90 14.49 41.67 -18.95
C ASP A 90 13.06 41.32 -18.51
N LEU A 91 12.64 40.04 -18.68
CA LEU A 91 11.33 39.57 -18.23
C LEU A 91 11.14 39.76 -16.73
N TYR A 92 12.14 39.37 -15.92
CA TYR A 92 12.07 39.51 -14.46
C TYR A 92 12.21 40.95 -13.98
N ALA A 93 12.90 41.82 -14.71
CA ALA A 93 13.02 43.23 -14.38
C ALA A 93 11.73 44.02 -14.70
N GLU A 94 11.08 43.70 -15.83
CA GLU A 94 9.93 44.46 -16.35
C GLU A 94 8.56 43.80 -16.00
N ASP A 95 8.54 42.55 -15.52
CA ASP A 95 7.36 41.74 -15.23
C ASP A 95 6.52 41.36 -16.46
N TYR A 96 7.01 41.59 -17.69
CA TYR A 96 6.37 41.15 -18.94
C TYR A 96 7.40 40.86 -20.00
N ALA A 97 7.03 40.08 -21.03
CA ALA A 97 7.88 39.77 -22.14
C ALA A 97 7.88 40.89 -23.18
N ALA A 98 9.07 41.44 -23.52
CA ALA A 98 9.20 42.50 -24.53
C ALA A 98 9.04 42.01 -25.98
N LYS A 99 9.41 40.71 -26.21
CA LYS A 99 9.30 40.07 -27.52
C LYS A 99 7.91 39.54 -27.77
N SER A 100 7.49 39.46 -29.03
CA SER A 100 6.16 38.99 -29.44
C SER A 100 6.27 37.75 -30.33
N MET A 101 5.20 36.97 -30.37
CA MET A 101 5.01 35.78 -31.21
C MET A 101 3.59 35.77 -31.81
N PRO A 102 3.35 35.01 -32.88
CA PRO A 102 2.02 34.91 -33.48
C PRO A 102 0.98 34.39 -32.51
N GLU A 103 -0.20 34.99 -32.46
CA GLU A 103 -1.32 34.55 -31.64
C GLU A 103 -1.78 33.12 -31.98
N GLU A 104 -1.63 32.71 -33.25
CA GLU A 104 -1.99 31.35 -33.71
C GLU A 104 -1.24 30.23 -33.00
N TYR A 105 -0.09 30.52 -32.34
CA TYR A 105 0.66 29.55 -31.56
C TYR A 105 -0.17 28.94 -30.44
N ALA A 106 -1.04 29.71 -29.79
CA ALA A 106 -1.95 29.20 -28.77
C ALA A 106 -2.95 28.19 -29.34
N THR A 107 -3.49 28.47 -30.53
CA THR A 107 -4.43 27.58 -31.24
C THR A 107 -3.73 26.32 -31.75
N ARG A 108 -2.51 26.45 -32.25
CA ARG A 108 -1.67 25.34 -32.70
C ARG A 108 -1.33 24.41 -31.52
N LEU A 109 -0.98 24.96 -30.37
CA LEU A 109 -0.73 24.20 -29.14
C LEU A 109 -1.99 23.47 -28.68
N ALA A 110 -3.14 24.12 -28.65
CA ALA A 110 -4.41 23.50 -28.24
C ALA A 110 -4.84 22.35 -29.16
N LYS A 111 -4.57 22.44 -30.46
CA LYS A 111 -4.86 21.37 -31.44
C LYS A 111 -3.92 20.18 -31.36
N SER A 112 -2.72 20.35 -30.80
CA SER A 112 -1.68 19.32 -30.77
C SER A 112 -1.90 18.21 -29.74
N ARG A 113 -2.91 18.28 -28.89
CA ARG A 113 -3.22 17.30 -27.83
C ARG A 113 -2.06 17.04 -26.86
N VAL A 114 -1.36 18.10 -26.47
CA VAL A 114 -0.32 18.03 -25.46
C VAL A 114 -0.92 17.50 -24.15
N ALA A 115 -0.46 16.35 -23.69
CA ALA A 115 -1.02 15.70 -22.49
C ALA A 115 -0.65 16.41 -21.19
N THR A 116 0.42 17.21 -21.22
CA THR A 116 1.02 17.84 -20.02
C THR A 116 0.40 19.19 -19.66
N VAL A 117 -0.34 19.85 -20.57
CA VAL A 117 -0.89 21.19 -20.36
C VAL A 117 -2.39 21.20 -20.59
N ASN A 118 -3.18 21.64 -19.61
CA ASN A 118 -4.65 21.57 -19.68
C ASN A 118 -5.35 22.89 -19.98
N HIS A 119 -4.81 24.02 -19.56
CA HIS A 119 -5.36 25.35 -19.77
C HIS A 119 -4.36 26.18 -20.56
N ILE A 120 -4.81 26.81 -21.62
CA ILE A 120 -3.99 27.61 -22.53
C ILE A 120 -4.62 28.99 -22.70
N LEU A 121 -3.97 30.02 -22.19
CA LEU A 121 -4.42 31.40 -22.26
C LEU A 121 -3.44 32.25 -23.05
N PRO A 122 -3.72 32.61 -24.31
CA PRO A 122 -2.93 33.61 -25.03
C PRO A 122 -3.10 34.99 -24.39
N SER A 123 -1.99 35.67 -24.18
CA SER A 123 -2.00 37.00 -23.59
C SER A 123 -1.00 37.96 -24.23
N LEU A 124 -1.37 39.21 -24.26
CA LEU A 124 -0.47 40.31 -24.59
C LEU A 124 -0.35 41.20 -23.35
N GLN A 125 0.83 41.17 -22.72
CA GLN A 125 1.09 41.90 -21.49
C GLN A 125 2.07 43.03 -21.76
N GLN A 126 1.78 44.21 -21.25
CA GLN A 126 2.71 45.35 -21.35
C GLN A 126 2.48 46.29 -20.17
N LYS A 127 3.59 46.80 -19.62
CA LYS A 127 3.57 47.90 -18.67
C LYS A 127 3.30 49.19 -19.41
N VAL A 128 2.22 49.86 -19.07
CA VAL A 128 1.76 51.11 -19.76
C VAL A 128 1.50 52.19 -18.75
N LYS A 129 1.64 53.43 -19.19
CA LYS A 129 1.16 54.59 -18.43
C LYS A 129 -0.37 54.71 -18.68
N TRP A 130 -1.12 54.94 -17.66
CA TRP A 130 -2.54 55.34 -17.70
C TRP A 130 -2.60 56.85 -17.56
N PRO A 131 -2.56 57.62 -18.68
CA PRO A 131 -2.40 59.08 -18.62
C PRO A 131 -3.49 59.75 -17.81
N GLU A 132 -4.73 59.28 -17.98
CA GLU A 132 -5.93 59.90 -17.34
C GLU A 132 -5.95 59.72 -15.82
N ARG A 133 -5.11 58.84 -15.30
CA ARG A 133 -5.03 58.56 -13.87
C ARG A 133 -3.61 58.73 -13.30
N GLU A 134 -2.67 59.20 -14.11
CA GLU A 134 -1.25 59.39 -13.76
C GLU A 134 -0.60 58.15 -13.07
N ARG A 135 -0.96 56.94 -13.52
CA ARG A 135 -0.51 55.68 -12.95
C ARG A 135 0.18 54.83 -14.01
N THR A 136 1.13 54.03 -13.56
CA THR A 136 1.67 52.92 -14.35
C THR A 136 0.95 51.64 -13.97
N ILE A 137 0.46 50.93 -14.96
CA ILE A 137 -0.30 49.68 -14.76
C ILE A 137 0.31 48.58 -15.64
N LEU A 138 0.00 47.33 -15.31
CA LEU A 138 0.20 46.22 -16.20
C LEU A 138 -1.08 46.00 -17.00
N LEU A 139 -1.02 46.26 -18.30
CA LEU A 139 -2.13 45.98 -19.23
C LEU A 139 -2.01 44.55 -19.72
N MET A 140 -3.10 43.80 -19.66
CA MET A 140 -3.16 42.41 -20.10
C MET A 140 -4.35 42.21 -21.02
N GLY A 141 -4.06 42.03 -22.32
CA GLY A 141 -5.05 41.63 -23.31
C GLY A 141 -5.25 40.11 -23.29
N VAL A 142 -6.51 39.68 -23.15
CA VAL A 142 -6.88 38.23 -23.13
C VAL A 142 -8.17 38.01 -23.92
N ARG A 143 -8.24 36.87 -24.64
CA ARG A 143 -9.48 36.47 -25.34
C ARG A 143 -10.20 35.29 -24.69
N GLY A 144 -9.78 34.92 -23.48
CA GLY A 144 -10.22 33.72 -22.81
C GLY A 144 -9.34 32.49 -23.16
N GLU A 145 -9.57 31.40 -22.47
CA GLU A 145 -8.84 30.18 -22.67
C GLU A 145 -9.18 29.50 -23.99
N VAL A 146 -8.16 28.95 -24.64
CA VAL A 146 -8.32 28.07 -25.79
C VAL A 146 -8.46 26.66 -25.29
N TYR A 147 -9.64 26.08 -25.46
CA TYR A 147 -9.92 24.73 -24.95
C TYR A 147 -9.29 23.66 -25.81
N MET A 148 -8.67 22.69 -25.19
CA MET A 148 -8.36 21.41 -25.80
C MET A 148 -9.67 20.62 -26.00
N GLN A 149 -9.82 19.92 -27.12
CA GLN A 149 -11.08 19.23 -27.49
C GLN A 149 -11.60 18.20 -26.47
N SER A 150 -10.81 17.83 -25.45
CA SER A 150 -11.14 16.81 -24.45
C SER A 150 -11.50 17.35 -23.06
N ALA A 151 -11.38 18.63 -22.78
CA ALA A 151 -11.50 19.15 -21.42
C ALA A 151 -12.86 19.83 -21.17
N LYS A 152 -13.78 19.15 -20.52
CA LYS A 152 -14.99 19.74 -19.88
C LYS A 152 -14.62 20.45 -18.57
N GLN A 153 -13.57 21.27 -18.55
CA GLN A 153 -13.15 21.96 -17.33
C GLN A 153 -13.63 23.43 -17.37
N LYS A 154 -13.97 23.95 -16.19
CA LYS A 154 -14.34 25.37 -16.06
C LYS A 154 -13.10 26.23 -16.30
N ALA A 155 -13.24 27.28 -17.12
CA ALA A 155 -12.16 28.22 -17.39
C ALA A 155 -11.61 28.83 -16.09
N LEU A 156 -10.29 28.96 -15.99
CA LEU A 156 -9.63 29.71 -14.90
C LEU A 156 -9.80 31.23 -15.11
N LEU A 157 -9.76 31.65 -16.36
CA LEU A 157 -10.00 33.04 -16.76
C LEU A 157 -10.96 33.07 -17.95
N GLU A 158 -12.14 33.64 -17.74
CA GLU A 158 -13.12 33.88 -18.81
C GLU A 158 -12.68 35.04 -19.71
N ALA A 159 -13.14 35.06 -20.95
CA ALA A 159 -12.92 36.15 -21.86
C ALA A 159 -13.40 37.49 -21.27
N VAL A 160 -12.70 38.55 -21.58
CA VAL A 160 -13.15 39.91 -21.29
C VAL A 160 -13.91 40.42 -22.53
N ALA A 161 -15.16 40.88 -22.35
CA ALA A 161 -15.97 41.36 -23.46
C ALA A 161 -15.37 42.67 -24.01
N PRO A 162 -15.42 42.90 -25.34
CA PRO A 162 -14.99 44.16 -25.92
C PRO A 162 -15.67 45.36 -25.28
N GLY A 163 -14.94 46.47 -25.10
CA GLY A 163 -15.43 47.67 -24.40
C GLY A 163 -15.55 47.54 -22.89
N THR A 164 -15.16 46.40 -22.33
CA THR A 164 -15.13 46.23 -20.88
C THR A 164 -13.72 45.96 -20.36
N MET A 165 -13.53 46.15 -19.04
CA MET A 165 -12.29 45.83 -18.38
C MET A 165 -12.53 45.17 -17.05
N ARG A 166 -11.57 44.31 -16.62
CA ARG A 166 -11.45 43.86 -15.23
C ARG A 166 -10.28 44.58 -14.58
N VAL A 167 -10.44 45.01 -13.35
CA VAL A 167 -9.44 45.80 -12.64
C VAL A 167 -8.94 45.06 -11.39
N GLY A 168 -7.62 45.09 -11.17
CA GLY A 168 -7.00 44.52 -9.99
C GLY A 168 -7.42 45.28 -8.72
N HIS A 169 -7.36 44.55 -7.58
CA HIS A 169 -7.85 45.03 -6.29
C HIS A 169 -7.21 46.38 -5.88
N GLU A 170 -5.91 46.47 -5.95
CA GLU A 170 -5.16 47.67 -5.53
C GLU A 170 -5.48 48.88 -6.38
N LEU A 171 -5.59 48.72 -7.71
CA LEU A 171 -5.99 49.76 -8.63
C LEU A 171 -7.43 50.24 -8.36
N ALA A 172 -8.34 49.29 -8.20
CA ALA A 172 -9.73 49.62 -7.94
C ALA A 172 -9.90 50.39 -6.61
N ARG A 173 -9.21 49.94 -5.56
CA ARG A 173 -9.22 50.60 -4.26
C ARG A 173 -8.65 52.02 -4.31
N ASN A 174 -7.50 52.17 -4.95
CA ASN A 174 -6.82 53.48 -5.01
C ASN A 174 -7.50 54.49 -5.94
N LEU A 175 -8.15 54.02 -6.98
CA LEU A 175 -8.85 54.85 -7.95
C LEU A 175 -10.37 55.03 -7.65
N GLY A 176 -10.85 54.33 -6.61
CA GLY A 176 -12.28 54.34 -6.25
C GLY A 176 -13.18 53.69 -7.29
N LEU A 177 -12.64 52.77 -8.14
CA LEU A 177 -13.39 52.12 -9.23
C LEU A 177 -14.23 50.96 -8.71
N LYS A 178 -15.44 50.86 -9.17
CA LYS A 178 -16.40 49.77 -8.87
C LYS A 178 -16.89 49.13 -10.15
N ALA A 179 -17.39 47.90 -10.03
CA ALA A 179 -18.07 47.23 -11.13
C ALA A 179 -19.29 48.08 -11.60
N GLY A 180 -19.38 48.30 -12.88
CA GLY A 180 -20.38 49.18 -13.52
C GLY A 180 -19.85 50.58 -13.85
N ASP A 181 -18.74 51.03 -13.28
CA ASP A 181 -18.18 52.34 -13.58
C ASP A 181 -17.57 52.40 -15.00
N THR A 182 -17.65 53.55 -15.63
CA THR A 182 -17.00 53.82 -16.93
C THR A 182 -15.76 54.66 -16.70
N THR A 183 -14.65 54.26 -17.31
CA THR A 183 -13.38 54.99 -17.23
C THR A 183 -12.66 54.98 -18.55
N THR A 184 -11.82 55.99 -18.78
CA THR A 184 -10.99 56.10 -20.00
C THR A 184 -9.60 55.58 -19.74
N LEU A 185 -9.10 54.75 -20.63
CA LEU A 185 -7.73 54.19 -20.61
C LEU A 185 -7.07 54.47 -21.98
N MET A 186 -6.02 55.26 -21.96
CA MET A 186 -5.28 55.65 -23.20
C MET A 186 -6.20 56.18 -24.29
N GLY A 187 -7.14 57.06 -23.94
CA GLY A 187 -8.13 57.68 -24.86
C GLY A 187 -9.32 56.83 -25.26
N LYS A 188 -9.40 55.55 -24.80
CA LYS A 188 -10.54 54.64 -25.07
C LYS A 188 -11.39 54.44 -23.83
N SER A 189 -12.71 54.49 -23.98
CA SER A 189 -13.65 54.29 -22.88
C SER A 189 -13.92 52.80 -22.63
N PHE A 190 -13.88 52.38 -21.36
CA PHE A 190 -14.17 51.02 -20.91
C PHE A 190 -15.11 51.03 -19.72
N THR A 191 -16.01 50.04 -19.65
CA THR A 191 -16.83 49.78 -18.47
C THR A 191 -16.15 48.74 -17.59
N VAL A 192 -16.02 49.00 -16.30
CA VAL A 192 -15.46 48.04 -15.33
C VAL A 192 -16.47 46.92 -15.15
N SER A 193 -16.19 45.74 -15.72
CA SER A 193 -17.07 44.57 -15.60
C SER A 193 -16.91 43.89 -14.25
N GLN A 194 -15.69 43.90 -13.69
CA GLN A 194 -15.36 43.23 -12.43
C GLN A 194 -14.15 43.87 -11.77
N VAL A 195 -14.16 43.93 -10.43
CA VAL A 195 -12.98 44.15 -9.63
C VAL A 195 -12.52 42.78 -9.10
N ASN A 196 -11.26 42.41 -9.37
CA ASN A 196 -10.71 41.16 -8.93
C ASN A 196 -10.43 41.18 -7.41
N PRO A 197 -10.52 40.03 -6.70
CA PRO A 197 -10.16 39.97 -5.30
C PRO A 197 -8.64 40.14 -5.12
N GLU A 198 -8.24 40.59 -3.93
CA GLU A 198 -6.85 40.75 -3.54
C GLU A 198 -6.10 39.40 -3.65
N ARG A 199 -4.92 39.43 -4.28
CA ARG A 199 -4.06 38.25 -4.49
C ARG A 199 -2.66 38.42 -3.91
N GLY A 200 -2.25 39.67 -3.57
CA GLY A 200 -0.91 39.97 -3.06
C GLY A 200 0.18 39.83 -4.12
N ASN A 201 -0.12 39.96 -5.38
CA ASN A 201 0.81 39.83 -6.50
C ASN A 201 0.53 40.92 -7.58
N LYS A 202 1.20 40.82 -8.72
CA LYS A 202 1.05 41.78 -9.83
C LYS A 202 -0.36 41.87 -10.40
N ASP A 203 -1.22 40.88 -10.16
CA ASP A 203 -2.62 40.94 -10.59
C ASP A 203 -3.35 42.09 -9.91
N ASP A 204 -2.95 42.50 -8.71
CA ASP A 204 -3.60 43.60 -7.99
C ASP A 204 -3.38 44.98 -8.65
N ILE A 205 -2.37 45.10 -9.52
CA ILE A 205 -2.06 46.29 -10.33
C ILE A 205 -2.30 46.08 -11.82
N THR A 206 -3.01 45.02 -12.19
CA THR A 206 -3.27 44.66 -13.60
C THR A 206 -4.66 45.09 -14.02
N VAL A 207 -4.78 45.53 -15.31
CA VAL A 207 -6.03 45.77 -16.01
C VAL A 207 -6.13 44.73 -17.14
N TRP A 208 -7.22 43.99 -17.15
CA TRP A 208 -7.53 43.03 -18.22
C TRP A 208 -8.55 43.60 -19.18
N ILE A 209 -8.25 43.52 -20.46
CA ILE A 209 -9.17 43.94 -21.56
C ILE A 209 -9.20 42.83 -22.62
N ASP A 210 -10.08 42.99 -23.59
CA ASP A 210 -10.13 42.12 -24.76
C ASP A 210 -8.77 42.13 -25.52
N LEU A 211 -8.33 40.96 -26.01
CA LEU A 211 -7.04 40.82 -26.66
C LEU A 211 -6.90 41.67 -27.92
N ALA A 212 -7.95 41.70 -28.76
CA ALA A 212 -7.89 42.47 -29.99
C ALA A 212 -7.84 43.99 -29.70
N GLU A 213 -8.52 44.45 -28.65
CA GLU A 213 -8.42 45.84 -28.19
C GLU A 213 -7.03 46.15 -27.65
N ALA A 214 -6.42 45.27 -26.87
CA ALA A 214 -5.03 45.44 -26.40
C ALA A 214 -4.04 45.46 -27.56
N GLN A 215 -4.22 44.58 -28.53
CA GLN A 215 -3.39 44.52 -29.73
C GLN A 215 -3.47 45.84 -30.56
N ALA A 216 -4.70 46.35 -30.73
CA ALA A 216 -4.93 47.61 -31.42
C ALA A 216 -4.29 48.80 -30.67
N MET A 217 -4.48 48.87 -29.34
CA MET A 217 -3.95 49.95 -28.50
C MET A 217 -2.43 49.95 -28.43
N LEU A 218 -1.81 48.76 -28.47
CA LEU A 218 -0.35 48.57 -28.39
C LEU A 218 0.35 48.50 -29.76
N GLY A 219 -0.40 48.61 -30.87
CA GLY A 219 0.12 48.53 -32.23
C GLY A 219 0.73 47.16 -32.60
N LYS A 220 0.17 46.07 -32.03
CA LYS A 220 0.65 44.69 -32.21
C LYS A 220 -0.48 43.75 -32.71
N PRO A 221 -1.11 44.00 -33.87
CA PRO A 221 -2.21 43.19 -34.36
C PRO A 221 -1.79 41.73 -34.59
N GLY A 222 -2.60 40.75 -34.13
CA GLY A 222 -2.34 39.32 -34.29
C GLY A 222 -1.13 38.77 -33.53
N GLN A 223 -0.58 39.56 -32.59
CA GLN A 223 0.59 39.15 -31.79
C GLN A 223 0.28 39.08 -30.32
N ILE A 224 0.93 38.12 -29.66
CA ILE A 224 0.96 37.93 -28.22
C ILE A 224 2.40 37.88 -27.76
N ASN A 225 2.66 38.05 -26.47
CA ASN A 225 3.99 37.93 -25.92
C ASN A 225 4.11 36.85 -24.85
N ALA A 226 2.99 36.24 -24.46
CA ALA A 226 2.99 35.12 -23.55
C ALA A 226 1.79 34.19 -23.81
N ILE A 227 2.02 32.89 -23.63
CA ILE A 227 0.94 31.92 -23.46
C ILE A 227 1.06 31.41 -22.01
N LEU A 228 0.02 31.71 -21.22
CA LEU A 228 -0.09 31.22 -19.87
C LEU A 228 -0.72 29.82 -19.91
N ALA A 229 -0.12 28.87 -19.24
CA ALA A 229 -0.61 27.51 -19.23
C ALA A 229 -0.66 26.95 -17.81
N LEU A 230 -1.57 26.01 -17.57
CA LEU A 230 -1.64 25.28 -16.32
C LEU A 230 -1.26 23.85 -16.57
N ASP A 231 -0.26 23.40 -15.82
CA ASP A 231 0.10 22.02 -15.70
C ASP A 231 -0.57 21.39 -14.48
N CYS A 232 -1.40 20.37 -14.68
CA CYS A 232 -2.15 19.68 -13.64
C CYS A 232 -1.65 18.31 -13.23
N THR A 233 -0.64 17.75 -13.91
CA THR A 233 -0.13 16.41 -13.63
C THR A 233 1.08 16.46 -12.69
N CYS A 234 1.08 15.69 -11.61
CA CYS A 234 2.02 15.82 -10.50
C CYS A 234 2.99 14.63 -10.33
N ASP A 235 3.25 13.83 -11.37
CA ASP A 235 3.84 12.50 -11.17
C ASP A 235 5.36 12.36 -11.33
N THR A 236 6.10 13.38 -11.82
CA THR A 236 7.54 13.23 -12.06
C THR A 236 8.37 14.43 -11.64
N VAL A 237 9.60 14.17 -11.19
CA VAL A 237 10.59 15.19 -10.74
C VAL A 237 11.11 16.04 -11.89
N ASP A 238 11.28 15.47 -13.08
CA ASP A 238 11.82 16.16 -14.28
C ASP A 238 10.71 16.58 -15.26
N ARG A 239 9.69 17.15 -14.73
CA ARG A 239 8.49 17.48 -15.46
C ARG A 239 8.64 18.65 -16.39
N LEU A 240 9.36 19.69 -15.96
CA LEU A 240 9.63 20.86 -16.78
C LEU A 240 10.43 20.49 -18.02
N GLY A 241 11.35 19.53 -17.93
CA GLY A 241 12.10 18.97 -19.06
C GLY A 241 11.17 18.32 -20.09
N LEU A 242 10.18 17.53 -19.63
CA LEU A 242 9.19 16.89 -20.50
C LEU A 242 8.28 17.92 -21.19
N ILE A 243 7.76 18.90 -20.43
CA ILE A 243 6.94 20.00 -20.98
C ILE A 243 7.71 20.81 -22.03
N ARG A 244 8.96 21.16 -21.73
CA ARG A 244 9.84 21.87 -22.66
C ARG A 244 10.08 21.07 -23.94
N ALA A 245 10.37 19.79 -23.84
CA ALA A 245 10.60 18.92 -24.98
C ALA A 245 9.35 18.73 -25.85
N GLU A 246 8.18 18.63 -25.22
CA GLU A 246 6.92 18.48 -25.91
C GLU A 246 6.49 19.79 -26.62
N ILE A 247 6.57 20.93 -25.93
CA ILE A 247 6.26 22.23 -26.51
C ILE A 247 7.25 22.61 -27.60
N ALA A 248 8.57 22.35 -27.43
CA ALA A 248 9.59 22.65 -28.45
C ALA A 248 9.38 21.88 -29.77
N ARG A 249 8.76 20.68 -29.73
CA ARG A 249 8.39 19.95 -30.95
C ARG A 249 7.24 20.59 -31.72
N ILE A 250 6.35 21.29 -31.02
CA ILE A 250 5.17 21.91 -31.62
C ILE A 250 5.45 23.37 -31.99
N LEU A 251 6.14 24.07 -31.11
CA LEU A 251 6.51 25.49 -31.21
C LEU A 251 8.01 25.66 -31.01
N PRO A 252 8.84 25.37 -32.02
CA PRO A 252 10.33 25.41 -31.91
C PRO A 252 10.90 26.80 -31.62
N ASP A 253 10.15 27.86 -31.93
CA ASP A 253 10.53 29.25 -31.71
C ASP A 253 10.06 29.80 -30.36
N THR A 254 9.80 28.91 -29.40
CA THR A 254 9.39 29.30 -28.05
C THR A 254 10.30 28.71 -26.98
N GLN A 255 10.28 29.33 -25.81
CA GLN A 255 10.88 28.82 -24.58
C GLN A 255 9.83 28.71 -23.48
N VAL A 256 10.03 27.74 -22.58
CA VAL A 256 9.09 27.44 -21.50
C VAL A 256 9.78 27.69 -20.17
N ILE A 257 9.13 28.50 -19.34
CA ILE A 257 9.55 28.74 -17.96
C ILE A 257 8.41 28.40 -17.01
N GLU A 258 8.73 28.01 -15.79
CA GLU A 258 7.79 27.76 -14.73
C GLU A 258 7.71 28.97 -13.79
N PHE A 259 6.50 29.37 -13.45
CA PHE A 259 6.27 30.34 -12.39
C PHE A 259 6.38 29.62 -11.04
N SER A 260 7.48 29.93 -10.36
CA SER A 260 7.69 29.80 -8.93
C SER A 260 8.27 28.52 -8.34
N SER A 261 9.31 28.77 -7.57
CA SER A 261 9.92 27.92 -6.55
C SER A 261 8.95 27.32 -5.51
N GLN A 262 7.78 27.90 -5.29
CA GLN A 262 6.81 27.41 -4.31
C GLN A 262 6.06 26.16 -4.77
N ALA A 263 5.73 26.05 -6.05
CA ALA A 263 5.09 24.85 -6.59
C ALA A 263 6.06 23.66 -6.58
N LEU A 264 7.33 23.90 -6.95
CA LEU A 264 8.38 22.88 -6.92
C LEU A 264 8.66 22.40 -5.50
N ALA A 265 8.85 23.31 -4.54
CA ALA A 265 9.09 22.96 -3.14
C ALA A 265 7.94 22.13 -2.52
N ARG A 266 6.70 22.43 -2.90
CA ARG A 266 5.52 21.65 -2.45
C ARG A 266 5.43 20.29 -3.14
N ALA A 267 5.77 20.18 -4.42
CA ALA A 267 5.84 18.92 -5.15
C ALA A 267 6.91 17.99 -4.55
N GLU A 268 8.10 18.54 -4.27
CA GLU A 268 9.17 17.80 -3.60
C GLU A 268 8.79 17.34 -2.17
N ALA A 269 8.18 18.22 -1.36
CA ALA A 269 7.72 17.87 -0.02
C ALA A 269 6.69 16.72 -0.06
N ARG A 270 5.81 16.73 -1.04
CA ARG A 270 4.81 15.68 -1.23
C ARG A 270 5.42 14.36 -1.67
N GLN A 271 6.38 14.41 -2.60
CA GLN A 271 7.09 13.22 -3.06
C GLN A 271 7.88 12.59 -1.92
N ARG A 272 8.53 13.40 -1.06
CA ARG A 272 9.19 12.92 0.16
C ARG A 272 8.20 12.26 1.10
N ALA A 273 7.06 12.90 1.37
CA ALA A 273 6.01 12.33 2.23
C ALA A 273 5.44 11.00 1.67
N GLY A 274 5.28 10.90 0.35
CA GLY A 274 4.89 9.65 -0.31
C GLY A 274 5.94 8.55 -0.19
N ALA A 275 7.21 8.89 -0.40
CA ALA A 275 8.34 7.96 -0.24
C ALA A 275 8.48 7.50 1.23
N GLU A 276 8.38 8.40 2.19
CA GLU A 276 8.41 8.08 3.63
C GLU A 276 7.24 7.17 4.04
N ALA A 277 6.04 7.42 3.51
CA ALA A 277 4.88 6.57 3.77
C ALA A 277 5.07 5.15 3.22
N MET A 278 5.62 5.01 1.99
CA MET A 278 5.98 3.71 1.41
C MET A 278 7.07 3.01 2.23
N ALA A 279 8.15 3.70 2.58
CA ALA A 279 9.23 3.18 3.41
C ALA A 279 8.73 2.71 4.79
N SER A 280 7.71 3.39 5.36
CA SER A 280 7.10 2.97 6.62
C SER A 280 6.35 1.63 6.51
N ILE A 281 5.73 1.35 5.36
CA ILE A 281 5.06 0.05 5.10
C ILE A 281 6.10 -1.05 4.95
N ASP A 282 7.20 -0.79 4.23
CA ASP A 282 8.28 -1.77 4.05
C ASP A 282 8.99 -2.07 5.38
N THR A 283 9.19 -1.06 6.22
CA THR A 283 9.74 -1.24 7.57
C THR A 283 8.82 -2.12 8.44
N GLU A 284 7.50 -1.90 8.39
CA GLU A 284 6.53 -2.74 9.10
C GLU A 284 6.54 -4.18 8.59
N ARG A 285 6.60 -4.38 7.27
CA ARG A 285 6.72 -5.73 6.66
C ARG A 285 8.00 -6.43 7.12
N ALA A 286 9.12 -5.73 7.10
CA ALA A 286 10.40 -6.28 7.54
C ALA A 286 10.40 -6.65 9.05
N ALA A 287 9.82 -5.80 9.89
CA ALA A 287 9.68 -6.08 11.32
C ALA A 287 8.81 -7.32 11.58
N ARG A 288 7.71 -7.47 10.83
CA ARG A 288 6.82 -8.63 10.93
C ARG A 288 7.45 -9.91 10.41
N ALA A 289 8.24 -9.82 9.32
CA ALA A 289 8.99 -10.97 8.81
C ALA A 289 10.01 -11.48 9.83
N ARG A 290 10.74 -10.59 10.51
CA ARG A 290 11.66 -10.96 11.60
C ARG A 290 10.96 -11.65 12.77
N LEU A 291 9.82 -11.10 13.22
CA LEU A 291 9.02 -11.72 14.28
C LEU A 291 8.50 -13.11 13.89
N ARG A 292 8.19 -13.31 12.62
CA ARG A 292 7.82 -14.63 12.10
C ARG A 292 9.00 -15.59 12.13
N GLU A 293 10.16 -15.17 11.65
CA GLU A 293 11.39 -15.97 11.65
C GLU A 293 11.79 -16.39 13.08
N GLU A 294 11.72 -15.50 14.06
CA GLU A 294 11.96 -15.81 15.47
C GLU A 294 11.00 -16.88 15.99
N LYS A 295 9.70 -16.77 15.66
CA LYS A 295 8.71 -17.78 16.05
C LYS A 295 8.90 -19.11 15.35
N GLU A 296 9.26 -19.11 14.07
CA GLU A 296 9.59 -20.32 13.32
C GLU A 296 10.83 -21.00 13.88
N ALA A 297 11.86 -20.25 14.23
CA ALA A 297 13.08 -20.78 14.87
C ALA A 297 12.76 -21.40 16.23
N PHE A 298 11.91 -20.76 17.03
CA PHE A 298 11.47 -21.32 18.31
C PHE A 298 10.66 -22.62 18.11
N ALA A 299 9.70 -22.63 17.18
CA ALA A 299 8.90 -23.79 16.84
C ALA A 299 9.77 -24.96 16.31
N ALA A 300 10.80 -24.65 15.51
CA ALA A 300 11.73 -25.63 14.95
C ALA A 300 12.53 -26.39 16.02
N VAL A 301 12.68 -25.84 17.21
CA VAL A 301 13.32 -26.51 18.37
C VAL A 301 12.27 -27.16 19.27
N LEU A 302 11.24 -26.43 19.62
CA LEU A 302 10.24 -26.86 20.60
C LEU A 302 9.44 -28.07 20.13
N VAL A 303 8.98 -28.06 18.88
CA VAL A 303 8.13 -29.14 18.34
C VAL A 303 8.88 -30.47 18.24
N PRO A 304 10.10 -30.56 17.63
CA PRO A 304 10.86 -31.77 17.63
C PRO A 304 11.22 -32.27 19.06
N ALA A 305 11.56 -31.36 19.98
CA ALA A 305 11.87 -31.73 21.37
C ALA A 305 10.65 -32.34 22.06
N ALA A 306 9.45 -31.78 21.88
CA ALA A 306 8.21 -32.32 22.43
C ALA A 306 7.87 -33.69 21.82
N VAL A 307 8.04 -33.86 20.51
CA VAL A 307 7.80 -35.15 19.82
C VAL A 307 8.79 -36.20 20.26
N LEU A 308 10.08 -35.88 20.34
CA LEU A 308 11.11 -36.79 20.81
C LEU A 308 10.90 -37.18 22.30
N GLY A 309 10.58 -36.20 23.14
CA GLY A 309 10.26 -36.42 24.53
C GLY A 309 9.06 -37.39 24.72
N ALA A 310 8.01 -37.18 23.94
CA ALA A 310 6.83 -38.05 23.92
C ALA A 310 7.20 -39.48 23.42
N ALA A 311 8.00 -39.59 22.36
CA ALA A 311 8.46 -40.88 21.82
C ALA A 311 9.30 -41.65 22.84
N ILE A 312 10.26 -40.99 23.48
CA ILE A 312 11.09 -41.62 24.56
C ILE A 312 10.20 -42.07 25.69
N TRP A 313 9.28 -41.23 26.15
CA TRP A 313 8.38 -41.56 27.25
C TRP A 313 7.47 -42.75 26.92
N ILE A 314 6.84 -42.77 25.74
CA ILE A 314 6.06 -43.91 25.28
C ILE A 314 6.91 -45.19 25.18
N GLY A 315 8.14 -45.07 24.66
CA GLY A 315 9.08 -46.16 24.57
C GLY A 315 9.44 -46.74 25.94
N VAL A 316 9.70 -45.87 26.93
CA VAL A 316 9.99 -46.30 28.33
C VAL A 316 8.77 -46.99 28.94
N LEU A 317 7.56 -46.41 28.77
CA LEU A 317 6.33 -47.05 29.27
C LEU A 317 6.06 -48.41 28.61
N ALA A 318 6.36 -48.53 27.31
CA ALA A 318 6.22 -49.79 26.60
C ALA A 318 7.24 -50.82 27.10
N TYR A 319 8.49 -50.41 27.31
CA TYR A 319 9.56 -51.27 27.87
C TYR A 319 9.21 -51.75 29.28
N MET A 320 8.81 -50.86 30.19
CA MET A 320 8.35 -51.24 31.53
C MET A 320 7.19 -52.22 31.49
N ASN A 321 6.20 -51.96 30.61
CA ASN A 321 5.05 -52.85 30.45
C ASN A 321 5.44 -54.26 29.96
N VAL A 322 6.42 -54.35 29.03
CA VAL A 322 6.95 -55.64 28.58
C VAL A 322 7.69 -56.38 29.70
N ARG A 323 8.51 -55.68 30.45
CA ARG A 323 9.28 -56.24 31.58
C ARG A 323 8.35 -56.76 32.68
N ASP A 324 7.32 -55.98 33.08
CA ASP A 324 6.38 -56.37 34.12
C ASP A 324 5.51 -57.57 33.72
N ARG A 325 5.43 -57.86 32.42
CA ARG A 325 4.59 -58.95 31.86
C ARG A 325 5.37 -60.11 31.29
N ALA A 326 6.66 -60.17 31.55
CA ALA A 326 7.53 -61.23 31.00
C ALA A 326 6.95 -62.64 31.28
N MET A 327 6.48 -62.86 32.52
CA MET A 327 5.88 -64.15 32.93
C MET A 327 4.53 -64.43 32.22
N GLU A 328 3.66 -63.44 32.11
CA GLU A 328 2.39 -63.57 31.38
C GLU A 328 2.65 -63.90 29.89
N ILE A 329 3.61 -63.24 29.28
CA ILE A 329 4.01 -63.46 27.89
C ILE A 329 4.56 -64.89 27.72
N GLY A 330 5.39 -65.36 28.67
CA GLY A 330 5.91 -66.71 28.70
C GLY A 330 4.75 -67.76 28.74
N ILE A 331 3.78 -67.60 29.62
CA ILE A 331 2.61 -68.48 29.72
C ILE A 331 1.78 -68.47 28.43
N LEU A 332 1.50 -67.28 27.88
CA LEU A 332 0.76 -67.15 26.62
C LEU A 332 1.45 -67.86 25.46
N ARG A 333 2.79 -67.78 25.38
CA ARG A 333 3.59 -68.49 24.36
C ARG A 333 3.60 -70.02 24.61
N ALA A 334 3.67 -70.46 25.85
CA ALA A 334 3.57 -71.87 26.22
C ALA A 334 2.19 -72.46 25.83
N LEU A 335 1.12 -71.65 25.90
CA LEU A 335 -0.26 -71.98 25.44
C LEU A 335 -0.42 -71.90 23.92
N GLY A 336 0.68 -71.68 23.14
CA GLY A 336 0.65 -71.76 21.68
C GLY A 336 0.42 -70.44 20.93
N LEU A 337 0.45 -69.27 21.60
CA LEU A 337 0.39 -67.98 20.91
C LEU A 337 1.68 -67.80 20.10
N ARG A 338 1.48 -67.40 18.81
CA ARG A 338 2.59 -67.07 17.89
C ARG A 338 3.19 -65.73 18.25
N SER A 339 4.52 -65.57 18.04
CA SER A 339 5.25 -64.31 18.29
C SER A 339 4.64 -63.09 17.67
N TRP A 340 4.07 -63.21 16.44
CA TRP A 340 3.37 -62.07 15.76
C TRP A 340 2.09 -61.64 16.48
N GLN A 341 1.39 -62.57 17.17
CA GLN A 341 0.17 -62.24 17.94
C GLN A 341 0.51 -61.45 19.21
N VAL A 342 1.61 -61.79 19.84
CA VAL A 342 2.16 -61.04 20.98
C VAL A 342 2.59 -59.65 20.51
N LEU A 343 3.31 -59.54 19.39
CA LEU A 343 3.69 -58.26 18.78
C LEU A 343 2.44 -57.39 18.45
N ALA A 344 1.45 -58.00 17.80
CA ALA A 344 0.19 -57.30 17.44
C ALA A 344 -0.53 -56.76 18.69
N LEU A 345 -0.47 -57.43 19.83
CA LEU A 345 -1.08 -56.96 21.09
C LEU A 345 -0.43 -55.64 21.57
N PHE A 346 0.90 -55.57 21.58
CA PHE A 346 1.63 -54.37 22.00
C PHE A 346 1.51 -53.23 21.01
N VAL A 347 1.63 -53.53 19.71
CA VAL A 347 1.50 -52.55 18.63
C VAL A 347 0.10 -51.96 18.57
N SER A 348 -0.97 -52.76 18.65
CA SER A 348 -2.34 -52.30 18.65
C SER A 348 -2.68 -51.40 19.85
N ARG A 349 -2.11 -51.74 21.03
CA ARG A 349 -2.22 -50.92 22.22
C ARG A 349 -1.54 -49.55 22.03
N ALA A 350 -0.30 -49.53 21.49
CA ALA A 350 0.42 -48.30 21.18
C ALA A 350 -0.36 -47.44 20.16
N ALA A 351 -0.89 -48.05 19.10
CA ALA A 351 -1.74 -47.38 18.13
C ALA A 351 -2.98 -46.77 18.77
N ALA A 352 -3.67 -47.50 19.66
CA ALA A 352 -4.84 -46.97 20.38
C ALA A 352 -4.47 -45.80 21.31
N MET A 353 -3.32 -45.87 22.00
CA MET A 353 -2.76 -44.77 22.82
C MET A 353 -2.51 -43.52 21.95
N GLY A 354 -1.84 -43.71 20.81
CA GLY A 354 -1.57 -42.63 19.87
C GLY A 354 -2.85 -41.99 19.29
N LEU A 355 -3.83 -42.84 18.96
CA LEU A 355 -5.11 -42.38 18.40
C LEU A 355 -5.93 -41.52 19.39
N VAL A 356 -6.09 -42.01 20.62
CA VAL A 356 -6.75 -41.27 21.70
C VAL A 356 -5.93 -40.04 22.08
N GLY A 357 -4.62 -40.16 22.21
CA GLY A 357 -3.72 -39.07 22.49
C GLY A 357 -3.74 -37.99 21.39
N GLY A 358 -3.74 -38.39 20.12
CA GLY A 358 -3.86 -37.49 18.98
C GLY A 358 -5.16 -36.69 18.98
N ALA A 359 -6.30 -37.38 19.24
CA ALA A 359 -7.62 -36.75 19.34
C ALA A 359 -7.69 -35.76 20.52
N CYS A 360 -7.25 -36.17 21.70
CA CYS A 360 -7.24 -35.32 22.90
C CYS A 360 -6.27 -34.14 22.73
N GLY A 361 -5.07 -34.38 22.18
CA GLY A 361 -4.08 -33.34 21.94
C GLY A 361 -4.56 -32.30 20.93
N PHE A 362 -5.20 -32.76 19.85
CA PHE A 362 -5.82 -31.86 18.88
C PHE A 362 -6.92 -31.01 19.53
N ALA A 363 -7.86 -31.65 20.28
CA ALA A 363 -8.94 -30.95 20.97
C ALA A 363 -8.40 -29.92 21.97
N CYS A 364 -7.39 -30.25 22.77
CA CYS A 364 -6.72 -29.34 23.69
C CYS A 364 -6.03 -28.20 22.93
N GLY A 365 -5.26 -28.49 21.88
CA GLY A 365 -4.58 -27.50 21.07
C GLY A 365 -5.55 -26.47 20.46
N VAL A 366 -6.67 -26.96 19.92
CA VAL A 366 -7.76 -26.10 19.38
C VAL A 366 -8.43 -25.28 20.46
N LEU A 367 -8.73 -25.88 21.62
CA LEU A 367 -9.41 -25.19 22.72
C LEU A 367 -8.58 -24.03 23.28
N PHE A 368 -7.30 -24.23 23.46
CA PHE A 368 -6.38 -23.21 23.99
C PHE A 368 -6.08 -22.10 22.99
N THR A 369 -6.00 -22.42 21.70
CA THR A 369 -5.60 -21.45 20.69
C THR A 369 -6.74 -20.72 20.01
N ARG A 370 -8.00 -21.20 20.13
CA ARG A 370 -9.21 -20.65 19.50
C ARG A 370 -8.93 -20.26 18.03
N PRO A 371 -8.75 -21.20 17.13
CA PRO A 371 -8.35 -20.92 15.75
C PRO A 371 -9.39 -20.07 15.01
N ALA A 372 -8.91 -19.12 14.25
CA ALA A 372 -9.74 -18.14 13.54
C ALA A 372 -10.55 -18.73 12.36
N MET A 373 -10.21 -19.95 11.88
CA MET A 373 -10.85 -20.53 10.69
C MET A 373 -11.14 -22.05 10.83
N PRO A 374 -12.41 -22.49 10.64
CA PRO A 374 -12.78 -23.91 10.66
C PRO A 374 -12.07 -24.75 9.58
N SER A 375 -11.83 -24.20 8.40
CA SER A 375 -11.17 -24.88 7.27
C SER A 375 -9.72 -25.28 7.52
N PHE A 376 -9.06 -24.61 8.46
CA PHE A 376 -7.68 -24.93 8.85
C PHE A 376 -7.58 -26.20 9.72
N GLN A 377 -8.67 -26.58 10.39
CA GLN A 377 -8.67 -27.63 11.41
C GLN A 377 -8.73 -29.04 10.83
N LEU A 378 -9.47 -29.27 9.75
CA LEU A 378 -9.71 -30.60 9.22
C LEU A 378 -8.44 -31.35 8.75
N PRO A 379 -7.55 -30.76 7.94
CA PRO A 379 -6.30 -31.44 7.54
C PRO A 379 -5.38 -31.72 8.74
N TRP A 380 -5.33 -30.83 9.72
CA TRP A 380 -4.52 -30.99 10.90
C TRP A 380 -5.08 -32.04 11.88
N LEU A 381 -6.39 -32.17 11.95
CA LEU A 381 -7.02 -33.29 12.65
C LEU A 381 -6.66 -34.62 12.01
N ALA A 382 -6.73 -34.72 10.69
CA ALA A 382 -6.34 -35.94 9.97
C ALA A 382 -4.85 -36.27 10.19
N ALA A 383 -3.98 -35.27 10.14
CA ALA A 383 -2.55 -35.42 10.42
C ALA A 383 -2.26 -35.87 11.87
N ALA A 384 -2.98 -35.32 12.85
CA ALA A 384 -2.86 -35.72 14.25
C ALA A 384 -3.35 -37.16 14.49
N LEU A 385 -4.48 -37.53 13.89
CA LEU A 385 -5.05 -38.90 14.00
C LEU A 385 -4.23 -39.96 13.28
N ALA A 386 -3.47 -39.59 12.26
CA ALA A 386 -2.55 -40.50 11.58
C ALA A 386 -1.13 -40.50 12.19
N GLY A 387 -0.59 -39.31 12.47
CA GLY A 387 0.80 -39.15 12.93
C GLY A 387 1.03 -39.62 14.36
N ALA A 388 0.12 -39.36 15.29
CA ALA A 388 0.30 -39.76 16.67
C ALA A 388 0.28 -41.29 16.88
N PRO A 389 -0.59 -42.08 16.21
CA PRO A 389 -0.47 -43.53 16.23
C PRO A 389 0.81 -44.04 15.61
N ILE A 390 1.25 -43.48 14.49
CA ILE A 390 2.52 -43.89 13.84
C ILE A 390 3.69 -43.64 14.78
N LEU A 391 3.77 -42.49 15.43
CA LEU A 391 4.81 -42.19 16.43
C LEU A 391 4.77 -43.13 17.60
N ALA A 392 3.59 -43.41 18.18
CA ALA A 392 3.44 -44.30 19.30
C ALA A 392 3.81 -45.73 18.96
N VAL A 393 3.46 -46.22 17.77
CA VAL A 393 3.89 -47.55 17.28
C VAL A 393 5.40 -47.59 17.08
N ALA A 394 6.00 -46.57 16.43
CA ALA A 394 7.43 -46.50 16.23
C ALA A 394 8.21 -46.49 17.55
N ALA A 395 7.76 -45.74 18.55
CA ALA A 395 8.34 -45.68 19.89
C ALA A 395 8.23 -47.00 20.63
N ALA A 396 7.11 -47.71 20.49
CA ALA A 396 6.90 -49.00 21.15
C ALA A 396 7.47 -50.20 20.38
N TRP A 397 7.96 -50.01 19.15
CA TRP A 397 8.40 -51.09 18.24
C TRP A 397 9.55 -51.89 18.83
N LEU A 398 10.60 -51.24 19.30
CA LEU A 398 11.77 -51.94 19.89
C LEU A 398 11.41 -52.74 21.16
N PRO A 399 10.72 -52.18 22.16
CA PRO A 399 10.25 -52.95 23.30
C PRO A 399 9.34 -54.13 22.90
N ALA A 400 8.46 -53.97 21.93
CA ALA A 400 7.56 -55.01 21.47
C ALA A 400 8.31 -56.21 20.80
N ILE A 401 9.37 -55.92 20.04
CA ILE A 401 10.26 -56.98 19.48
C ILE A 401 11.00 -57.70 20.62
N LEU A 402 11.51 -56.98 21.59
CA LEU A 402 12.17 -57.61 22.76
C LEU A 402 11.23 -58.57 23.49
N ALA A 403 9.96 -58.24 23.63
CA ALA A 403 8.96 -59.11 24.19
C ALA A 403 8.80 -60.44 23.39
N THR A 404 8.90 -60.39 22.07
CA THR A 404 8.76 -61.57 21.22
C THR A 404 9.98 -62.49 21.22
N ARG A 405 11.16 -62.00 21.61
CA ARG A 405 12.42 -62.76 21.64
C ARG A 405 12.72 -63.42 22.96
N GLN A 406 11.92 -63.16 24.01
CA GLN A 406 12.11 -63.80 25.33
C GLN A 406 11.81 -65.29 25.23
N ASP A 407 12.75 -66.12 25.74
CA ASP A 407 12.58 -67.57 25.75
C ASP A 407 11.64 -67.96 26.92
N PRO A 408 10.50 -68.65 26.62
CA PRO A 408 9.58 -69.10 27.66
C PRO A 408 10.21 -69.99 28.70
N ALA A 409 11.18 -70.81 28.30
CA ALA A 409 11.88 -71.76 29.22
C ALA A 409 12.77 -71.02 30.23
N GLU A 410 13.47 -69.94 29.79
CA GLU A 410 14.32 -69.14 30.67
C GLU A 410 13.52 -68.27 31.65
N ILE A 411 12.34 -67.83 31.27
CA ILE A 411 11.46 -67.02 32.13
C ILE A 411 10.83 -67.92 33.23
N LEU A 412 10.37 -69.07 32.87
CA LEU A 412 9.77 -70.03 33.83
C LEU A 412 10.74 -70.70 34.75
N SER A 413 12.06 -70.74 34.45
CA SER A 413 13.08 -71.25 35.27
C SER A 413 13.74 -70.27 36.25
N ARG A 414 13.35 -69.02 36.27
CA ARG A 414 13.84 -67.97 37.17
C ARG A 414 13.09 -67.88 38.51
N GLU A 415 12.24 -68.82 38.82
CA GLU A 415 11.79 -69.18 40.18
C GLU A 415 12.60 -70.36 40.71
#